data_cff97d14200c4f31a29755f67652824e
#
_entry.id   cff97d14200c4f31a29755f67652824e
#
_cell.length_a   1.000
_cell.length_b   1.000
_cell.length_c   1.000
_cell.angle_alpha   90.00
_cell.angle_beta   90.00
_cell.angle_gamma   90.00
#
_symmetry.space_group_name_H-M   'P 1'
#
loop_
_entity.id
_entity.type
_entity.pdbx_description
1 polymer ?
#
loop_
_entity_poly.entity_id
_entity_poly.type
_entity_poly.pdbx_seq_one_letter_code
_entity_poly.pdbx_strand_id
1 'polypeptide(L)'
;MDTIYYEENRNTIKRALKKNLDMSFLEIVILEKLNYLNKEKIDAVELKKHLNIENTPISVQINHLSDLGLFKKSRDVYDERRIFLHDIDFSKIKSIIKQYHLIVDTILSRKS
;
A
#
# COMPACT_ATOMS: atom_id res chain seq x y z
N MET A 1 -25.31 -0.81 -6.94
CA MET A 1 -24.90 -0.28 -5.62
C MET A 1 -25.22 1.21 -5.54
N ASP A 2 -25.78 1.64 -4.43
CA ASP A 2 -26.03 3.05 -4.14
C ASP A 2 -24.69 3.78 -3.95
N THR A 3 -24.51 4.88 -4.64
CA THR A 3 -23.28 5.67 -4.58
C THR A 3 -23.01 6.21 -3.17
N ILE A 4 -24.07 6.63 -2.49
CA ILE A 4 -23.95 7.14 -1.10
C ILE A 4 -23.49 6.03 -0.16
N TYR A 5 -24.10 4.86 -0.28
CA TYR A 5 -23.72 3.68 0.50
C TYR A 5 -22.24 3.29 0.27
N TYR A 6 -21.83 3.29 -0.99
CA TYR A 6 -20.43 3.01 -1.35
C TYR A 6 -19.48 4.00 -0.68
N GLU A 7 -19.76 5.30 -0.79
CA GLU A 7 -18.89 6.32 -0.22
C GLU A 7 -18.86 6.29 1.30
N GLU A 8 -19.98 6.01 1.94
CA GLU A 8 -20.04 5.88 3.40
C GLU A 8 -19.16 4.74 3.88
N ASN A 9 -19.25 3.58 3.23
CA ASN A 9 -18.42 2.43 3.58
C ASN A 9 -16.94 2.68 3.29
N ARG A 10 -16.64 3.29 2.15
CA ARG A 10 -15.28 3.64 1.79
C ARG A 10 -14.64 4.57 2.82
N ASN A 11 -15.37 5.60 3.24
CA ASN A 11 -14.88 6.54 4.25
C ASN A 11 -14.69 5.88 5.61
N THR A 12 -15.60 4.99 5.99
CA THR A 12 -15.49 4.24 7.25
C THR A 12 -14.23 3.36 7.23
N ILE A 13 -14.00 2.65 6.13
CA ILE A 13 -12.80 1.82 5.96
C ILE A 13 -11.55 2.68 6.00
N LYS A 14 -11.56 3.80 5.29
CA LYS A 14 -10.43 4.72 5.25
C LYS A 14 -10.04 5.19 6.65
N ARG A 15 -11.01 5.58 7.46
CA ARG A 15 -10.75 6.01 8.85
C ARG A 15 -10.21 4.87 9.70
N ALA A 16 -10.75 3.67 9.54
CA ALA A 16 -10.30 2.49 10.28
C ALA A 16 -8.87 2.10 9.91
N LEU A 17 -8.49 2.19 8.63
CA LEU A 17 -7.12 1.95 8.19
C LEU A 17 -6.15 2.93 8.84
N LYS A 18 -6.50 4.21 8.85
CA LYS A 18 -5.65 5.23 9.46
C LYS A 18 -5.50 5.00 10.96
N LYS A 19 -6.58 4.70 11.64
CA LYS A 19 -6.60 4.48 13.09
C LYS A 19 -5.83 3.22 13.50
N ASN A 20 -6.02 2.12 12.80
CA ASN A 20 -5.53 0.81 13.22
C ASN A 20 -4.20 0.43 12.60
N LEU A 21 -3.91 0.89 11.37
CA LEU A 21 -2.69 0.53 10.63
C LEU A 21 -1.81 1.73 10.31
N ASP A 22 -2.30 2.94 10.53
CA ASP A 22 -1.63 4.19 10.12
C ASP A 22 -1.31 4.20 8.62
N MET A 23 -2.27 3.74 7.80
CA MET A 23 -2.09 3.60 6.36
C MET A 23 -3.25 4.16 5.58
N SER A 24 -2.97 4.59 4.34
CA SER A 24 -3.95 4.96 3.34
C SER A 24 -4.29 3.77 2.45
N PHE A 25 -5.38 3.90 1.66
CA PHE A 25 -5.70 2.88 0.65
C PHE A 25 -4.57 2.68 -0.35
N LEU A 26 -3.96 3.76 -0.83
CA LEU A 26 -2.87 3.65 -1.80
C LEU A 26 -1.69 2.87 -1.22
N GLU A 27 -1.38 3.08 0.05
CA GLU A 27 -0.33 2.33 0.71
C GLU A 27 -0.65 0.84 0.79
N ILE A 28 -1.91 0.48 1.10
CA ILE A 28 -2.35 -0.91 1.09
C ILE A 28 -2.21 -1.51 -0.32
N VAL A 29 -2.63 -0.77 -1.35
CA VAL A 29 -2.51 -1.22 -2.75
C VAL A 29 -1.04 -1.48 -3.12
N ILE A 30 -0.15 -0.59 -2.70
CA ILE A 30 1.29 -0.76 -2.92
C ILE A 30 1.78 -2.06 -2.25
N LEU A 31 1.40 -2.29 -1.01
CA LEU A 31 1.82 -3.50 -0.29
C LEU A 31 1.26 -4.77 -0.93
N GLU A 32 0.01 -4.75 -1.34
CA GLU A 32 -0.59 -5.91 -2.02
C GLU A 32 0.13 -6.23 -3.32
N LYS A 33 0.49 -5.18 -4.09
CA LYS A 33 1.22 -5.39 -5.35
C LYS A 33 2.62 -5.92 -5.10
N LEU A 34 3.33 -5.39 -4.11
CA LEU A 34 4.65 -5.90 -3.74
C LEU A 34 4.58 -7.39 -3.37
N ASN A 35 3.58 -7.75 -2.58
CA ASN A 35 3.38 -9.14 -2.18
C ASN A 35 3.05 -10.04 -3.37
N TYR A 36 2.23 -9.55 -4.29
CA TYR A 36 1.86 -10.28 -5.50
C TYR A 36 3.07 -10.52 -6.41
N LEU A 37 3.87 -9.46 -6.65
CA LEU A 37 5.04 -9.56 -7.52
C LEU A 37 6.16 -10.41 -6.90
N ASN A 38 6.27 -10.41 -5.59
CA ASN A 38 7.23 -11.21 -4.82
C ASN A 38 8.67 -11.06 -5.31
N LYS A 39 9.06 -9.85 -5.69
CA LYS A 39 10.42 -9.52 -6.10
C LYS A 39 11.21 -9.01 -4.89
N GLU A 40 12.46 -9.41 -4.77
CA GLU A 40 13.34 -8.96 -3.70
C GLU A 40 13.73 -7.49 -3.84
N LYS A 41 13.72 -7.00 -5.07
CA LYS A 41 14.07 -5.62 -5.40
C LYS A 41 13.21 -5.15 -6.58
N ILE A 42 12.68 -3.94 -6.49
CA ILE A 42 11.87 -3.37 -7.56
C ILE A 42 12.13 -1.88 -7.68
N ASP A 43 12.20 -1.38 -8.92
CA ASP A 43 12.27 0.04 -9.24
C ASP A 43 10.88 0.67 -8.99
N ALA A 44 10.85 1.84 -8.36
CA ALA A 44 9.59 2.53 -8.08
C ALA A 44 8.80 2.85 -9.35
N VAL A 45 9.48 3.15 -10.47
CA VAL A 45 8.81 3.38 -11.76
C VAL A 45 8.15 2.11 -12.25
N GLU A 46 8.82 0.97 -12.13
CA GLU A 46 8.26 -0.33 -12.48
C GLU A 46 7.02 -0.64 -11.63
N LEU A 47 7.08 -0.39 -10.34
CA LEU A 47 5.94 -0.58 -9.44
C LEU A 47 4.75 0.27 -9.89
N LYS A 48 4.97 1.54 -10.24
CA LYS A 48 3.92 2.43 -10.71
C LYS A 48 3.29 1.92 -12.00
N LYS A 49 4.08 1.33 -12.90
CA LYS A 49 3.56 0.73 -14.14
C LYS A 49 2.63 -0.44 -13.83
N HIS A 50 3.02 -1.29 -12.89
CA HIS A 50 2.17 -2.41 -12.47
C HIS A 50 0.86 -1.94 -11.85
N LEU A 51 0.84 -0.77 -11.23
CA LEU A 51 -0.34 -0.20 -10.61
C LEU A 51 -1.15 0.71 -11.55
N ASN A 52 -0.66 0.94 -12.79
CA ASN A 52 -1.27 1.85 -13.77
C ASN A 52 -1.42 3.28 -13.23
N ILE A 53 -0.42 3.74 -12.49
CA ILE A 53 -0.41 5.09 -11.90
C ILE A 53 0.87 5.84 -12.26
N GLU A 54 1.38 5.68 -13.50
CA GLU A 54 2.66 6.24 -13.93
C GLU A 54 2.76 7.75 -13.69
N ASN A 55 1.62 8.45 -13.78
CA ASN A 55 1.58 9.90 -13.62
C ASN A 55 1.26 10.34 -12.18
N THR A 56 1.11 9.40 -11.26
CA THR A 56 0.80 9.70 -9.86
C THR A 56 2.06 9.65 -9.02
N PRO A 57 2.42 10.72 -8.30
CA PRO A 57 3.57 10.65 -7.38
C PRO A 57 3.21 9.76 -6.19
N ILE A 58 4.16 8.90 -5.78
CA ILE A 58 3.98 8.00 -4.64
C ILE A 58 5.11 8.14 -3.62
N SER A 59 5.93 9.19 -3.72
CA SER A 59 7.08 9.35 -2.83
C SER A 59 6.69 9.46 -1.35
N VAL A 60 5.59 10.14 -1.05
CA VAL A 60 5.09 10.26 0.34
C VAL A 60 4.76 8.88 0.90
N GLN A 61 4.05 8.08 0.12
CA GLN A 61 3.65 6.72 0.52
C GLN A 61 4.86 5.80 0.68
N ILE A 62 5.80 5.85 -0.26
CA ILE A 62 7.03 5.06 -0.19
C ILE A 62 7.84 5.43 1.05
N ASN A 63 7.99 6.72 1.33
CA ASN A 63 8.72 7.18 2.50
C ASN A 63 8.05 6.70 3.79
N HIS A 64 6.74 6.82 3.89
CA HIS A 64 5.99 6.39 5.06
C HIS A 64 6.13 4.88 5.29
N LEU A 65 5.96 4.07 4.24
CA LEU A 65 6.08 2.62 4.35
C LEU A 65 7.50 2.19 4.72
N SER A 66 8.51 2.88 4.19
CA SER A 66 9.90 2.65 4.56
C SER A 66 10.14 3.00 6.04
N ASP A 67 9.56 4.11 6.50
CA ASP A 67 9.66 4.51 7.91
C ASP A 67 9.01 3.49 8.85
N LEU A 68 7.96 2.81 8.38
CA LEU A 68 7.31 1.74 9.13
C LEU A 68 8.11 0.42 9.10
N GLY A 69 9.22 0.40 8.38
CA GLY A 69 10.10 -0.76 8.36
C GLY A 69 9.68 -1.87 7.39
N LEU A 70 8.83 -1.56 6.41
CA LEU A 70 8.32 -2.58 5.48
C LEU A 70 9.29 -2.90 4.35
N PHE A 71 10.19 -1.99 4.05
CA PHE A 71 11.26 -2.17 3.08
C PHE A 71 12.28 -1.05 3.26
N LYS A 72 13.40 -1.18 2.57
CA LYS A 72 14.40 -0.12 2.47
C LYS A 72 14.34 0.47 1.08
N LYS A 73 14.80 1.70 0.94
CA LYS A 73 14.88 2.37 -0.36
C LYS A 73 16.30 2.87 -0.58
N SER A 74 16.73 2.84 -1.83
CA SER A 74 18.03 3.35 -2.23
C SER A 74 17.91 4.02 -3.59
N ARG A 75 18.80 4.99 -3.83
CA ARG A 75 18.86 5.66 -5.12
C ARG A 75 19.89 4.96 -6.01
N ASP A 76 19.67 5.03 -7.32
CA ASP A 76 20.62 4.53 -8.28
C ASP A 76 21.90 5.37 -8.21
N VAL A 77 23.05 4.71 -8.31
CA VAL A 77 24.35 5.37 -8.24
C VAL A 77 24.56 6.34 -9.42
N TYR A 78 24.01 6.00 -10.57
CA TYR A 78 24.20 6.78 -11.80
C TYR A 78 23.03 7.69 -12.12
N ASP A 79 21.84 7.44 -11.57
CA ASP A 79 20.65 8.26 -11.80
C ASP A 79 19.86 8.40 -10.49
N GLU A 80 20.07 9.50 -9.79
CA GLU A 80 19.45 9.77 -8.50
C GLU A 80 17.92 9.83 -8.55
N ARG A 81 17.32 9.95 -9.74
CA ARG A 81 15.89 9.95 -9.91
C ARG A 81 15.29 8.55 -9.81
N ARG A 82 16.13 7.51 -9.98
CA ARG A 82 15.68 6.12 -9.85
C ARG A 82 15.78 5.69 -8.40
N ILE A 83 14.66 5.22 -7.88
CA ILE A 83 14.57 4.72 -6.51
C ILE A 83 14.22 3.25 -6.56
N PHE A 84 14.98 2.44 -5.83
CA PHE A 84 14.73 1.01 -5.69
C PHE A 84 14.20 0.71 -4.29
N LEU A 85 13.22 -0.17 -4.23
CA LEU A 85 12.73 -0.78 -2.99
C LEU A 85 13.38 -2.14 -2.86
N HIS A 86 13.94 -2.45 -1.69
CA HIS A 86 14.63 -3.71 -1.43
C HIS A 86 14.51 -4.08 0.04
N ASP A 87 15.06 -5.23 0.42
CA ASP A 87 14.92 -5.75 1.78
C ASP A 87 13.46 -5.72 2.22
N ILE A 88 12.58 -6.19 1.34
CA ILE A 88 11.13 -6.15 1.53
C ILE A 88 10.74 -7.19 2.56
N ASP A 89 10.06 -6.77 3.62
CA ASP A 89 9.59 -7.66 4.68
C ASP A 89 8.22 -8.25 4.29
N PHE A 90 8.25 -9.31 3.50
CA PHE A 90 7.03 -9.95 3.00
C PHE A 90 6.17 -10.53 4.13
N SER A 91 6.79 -11.01 5.19
CA SER A 91 6.06 -11.54 6.35
C SER A 91 5.21 -10.44 7.01
N LYS A 92 5.81 -9.29 7.24
CA LYS A 92 5.13 -8.15 7.83
C LYS A 92 4.05 -7.61 6.92
N ILE A 93 4.33 -7.54 5.60
CA ILE A 93 3.35 -7.11 4.59
C ILE A 93 2.14 -8.04 4.60
N LYS A 94 2.35 -9.35 4.61
CA LYS A 94 1.25 -10.33 4.63
C LYS A 94 0.38 -10.16 5.88
N SER A 95 1.01 -9.91 7.02
CA SER A 95 0.29 -9.66 8.26
C SER A 95 -0.59 -8.41 8.17
N ILE A 96 -0.07 -7.34 7.58
CA ILE A 96 -0.81 -6.09 7.40
C ILE A 96 -1.99 -6.30 6.44
N ILE A 97 -1.78 -6.99 5.33
CA ILE A 97 -2.84 -7.29 4.37
C ILE A 97 -3.96 -8.11 5.04
N LYS A 98 -3.59 -9.07 5.87
CA LYS A 98 -4.56 -9.87 6.62
C LYS A 98 -5.39 -8.99 7.57
N GLN A 99 -4.73 -8.08 8.27
CA GLN A 99 -5.44 -7.13 9.16
C GLN A 99 -6.37 -6.22 8.37
N TYR A 100 -5.95 -5.76 7.20
CA TYR A 100 -6.77 -4.96 6.30
C TYR A 100 -8.04 -5.71 5.91
N HIS A 101 -7.93 -6.96 5.50
CA HIS A 101 -9.10 -7.75 5.12
C HIS A 101 -10.05 -7.97 6.30
N LEU A 102 -9.53 -8.16 7.50
CA LEU A 102 -10.37 -8.30 8.70
C LEU A 102 -11.12 -7.00 8.99
N ILE A 103 -10.48 -5.85 8.81
CA ILE A 103 -11.11 -4.54 9.00
C ILE A 103 -12.26 -4.37 8.01
N VAL A 104 -12.00 -4.64 6.72
CA VAL A 104 -13.00 -4.51 5.66
C VAL A 104 -14.18 -5.45 5.92
N ASP A 105 -13.91 -6.71 6.20
CA ASP A 105 -14.96 -7.71 6.44
C ASP A 105 -15.83 -7.33 7.64
N THR A 106 -15.20 -6.83 8.71
CA THR A 106 -15.92 -6.39 9.90
C THR A 106 -16.86 -5.22 9.58
N ILE A 107 -16.38 -4.25 8.83
CA ILE A 107 -17.16 -3.06 8.48
C ILE A 107 -18.32 -3.44 7.56
N LEU A 108 -18.04 -4.24 6.52
CA LEU A 108 -19.08 -4.64 5.56
C LEU A 108 -20.13 -5.55 6.20
N SER A 109 -19.75 -6.41 7.13
CA SER A 109 -20.71 -7.31 7.78
C SER A 109 -21.71 -6.57 8.68
N ARG A 110 -21.36 -5.38 9.16
CA ARG A 110 -22.27 -4.58 9.99
C ARG A 110 -23.47 -4.04 9.20
N LYS A 111 -23.43 -4.12 7.88
CA LYS A 111 -24.46 -3.59 6.99
C LYS A 111 -25.46 -4.64 6.54
N SER A 112 -25.26 -5.87 6.91
CA SER A 112 -26.17 -6.96 6.55
C SER A 112 -27.47 -6.94 7.35
#